data_dd3ffe7095035b542b8ba5772ed52e5d
#
_entry.id   dd3ffe7095035b542b8ba5772ed52e5d
#
_cell.length_a   1.000
_cell.length_b   1.000
_cell.length_c   1.000
_cell.angle_alpha   90.00
_cell.angle_beta   90.00
_cell.angle_gamma   90.00
#
_symmetry.space_group_name_H-M   'P 1'
#
loop_
_entity.id
_entity.type
_entity.pdbx_description
1 polymer ?
#
loop_
_entity_poly.entity_id
_entity_poly.type
_entity_poly.pdbx_seq_one_letter_code
_entity_poly.pdbx_strand_id
1 'polypeptide(L)'
;MNLTSIHVKSLAINASNISTTTINDQEHYVIRGAVPIVDDIVMNGGLYPAEEINNSYKTMEGKLMPLPHPMVDGKYVSANDPRAINAYHVGAWAQNVSKSGEQVVMDVYINKAVAETKPDGKRLINRLDEMIAGTNTDPIHLSTGLLTNKERKSGESKQKKYSWIARNMQ
;
A
#
# COMPACT_ATOMS: atom_id res chain seq x y z
N MET A 1 -17.28 17.44 8.18
CA MET A 1 -15.81 17.45 8.05
C MET A 1 -15.42 16.80 6.74
N ASN A 2 -14.56 17.44 5.98
CA ASN A 2 -14.11 16.87 4.71
C ASN A 2 -12.96 15.89 4.95
N LEU A 3 -13.09 14.70 4.37
CA LEU A 3 -11.99 13.72 4.35
C LEU A 3 -10.87 14.23 3.46
N THR A 4 -9.63 14.08 3.93
CA THR A 4 -8.43 14.43 3.17
C THR A 4 -7.75 13.15 2.70
N SER A 5 -7.34 13.13 1.43
CA SER A 5 -6.55 12.02 0.86
C SER A 5 -5.08 12.16 1.27
N ILE A 6 -4.52 11.10 1.79
CA ILE A 6 -3.13 11.04 2.25
C ILE A 6 -2.50 9.73 1.81
N HIS A 7 -1.20 9.75 1.55
CA HIS A 7 -0.43 8.56 1.21
C HIS A 7 0.58 8.26 2.31
N VAL A 8 0.59 7.02 2.78
CA VAL A 8 1.47 6.53 3.84
C VAL A 8 2.44 5.50 3.25
N LYS A 9 3.74 5.72 3.46
CA LYS A 9 4.78 4.82 2.98
C LYS A 9 4.93 3.61 3.92
N SER A 10 5.00 2.41 3.35
CA SER A 10 5.23 1.16 4.06
C SER A 10 6.64 1.03 4.62
N LEU A 11 6.87 0.00 5.43
CA LEU A 11 8.23 -0.47 5.71
C LEU A 11 8.87 -1.02 4.43
N ALA A 12 10.20 -1.13 4.44
CA ALA A 12 10.95 -1.66 3.32
C ALA A 12 10.58 -3.12 3.02
N ILE A 13 10.41 -3.43 1.74
CA ILE A 13 10.19 -4.78 1.24
C ILE A 13 11.50 -5.26 0.63
N ASN A 14 12.01 -6.39 1.13
CA ASN A 14 13.27 -6.97 0.70
C ASN A 14 13.05 -8.13 -0.27
N ALA A 15 14.10 -8.52 -0.98
CA ALA A 15 14.06 -9.63 -1.93
C ALA A 15 13.53 -10.93 -1.31
N SER A 16 13.86 -11.21 -0.04
CA SER A 16 13.39 -12.38 0.69
C SER A 16 11.86 -12.45 0.88
N ASN A 17 11.16 -11.33 0.73
CA ASN A 17 9.70 -11.28 0.80
C ASN A 17 9.01 -11.71 -0.50
N ILE A 18 9.76 -11.84 -1.60
CA ILE A 18 9.21 -12.00 -2.94
C ILE A 18 9.33 -13.44 -3.41
N SER A 19 8.22 -13.99 -3.88
CA SER A 19 8.15 -15.32 -4.47
C SER A 19 7.18 -15.33 -5.65
N THR A 20 7.06 -16.47 -6.30
CA THR A 20 6.09 -16.68 -7.39
C THR A 20 5.16 -17.83 -7.04
N THR A 21 3.95 -17.80 -7.59
CA THR A 21 2.96 -18.87 -7.45
C THR A 21 2.06 -18.92 -8.68
N THR A 22 1.28 -19.97 -8.82
CA THR A 22 0.31 -20.14 -9.90
C THR A 22 -1.10 -20.13 -9.32
N ILE A 23 -1.98 -19.31 -9.88
CA ILE A 23 -3.40 -19.24 -9.52
C ILE A 23 -4.20 -19.30 -10.82
N ASN A 24 -5.13 -20.26 -10.94
CA ASN A 24 -5.91 -20.47 -12.16
C ASN A 24 -5.04 -20.55 -13.43
N ASP A 25 -3.95 -21.33 -13.35
CA ASP A 25 -2.98 -21.51 -14.44
C ASP A 25 -2.25 -20.24 -14.88
N GLN A 26 -2.29 -19.18 -14.07
CA GLN A 26 -1.61 -17.92 -14.34
C GLN A 26 -0.50 -17.66 -13.31
N GLU A 27 0.65 -17.21 -13.78
CA GLU A 27 1.78 -16.87 -12.93
C GLU A 27 1.51 -15.57 -12.18
N HIS A 28 1.80 -15.60 -10.87
CA HIS A 28 1.68 -14.47 -9.98
C HIS A 28 2.98 -14.25 -9.22
N TYR A 29 3.30 -12.99 -8.96
CA TYR A 29 4.26 -12.62 -7.93
C TYR A 29 3.55 -12.46 -6.61
N VAL A 30 4.21 -12.83 -5.52
CA VAL A 30 3.67 -12.67 -4.17
C VAL A 30 4.70 -11.94 -3.33
N ILE A 31 4.31 -10.81 -2.76
CA ILE A 31 5.08 -10.12 -1.74
C ILE A 31 4.48 -10.51 -0.40
N ARG A 32 5.22 -11.28 0.40
CA ARG A 32 4.73 -11.76 1.68
C ARG A 32 5.19 -10.88 2.83
N GLY A 33 4.29 -10.66 3.78
CA GLY A 33 4.60 -9.97 5.02
C GLY A 33 4.91 -8.49 4.84
N ALA A 34 4.33 -7.84 3.84
CA ALA A 34 4.44 -6.39 3.70
C ALA A 34 3.75 -5.68 4.87
N VAL A 35 4.35 -4.59 5.35
CA VAL A 35 3.84 -3.80 6.48
C VAL A 35 3.45 -2.41 5.97
N PRO A 36 2.19 -2.20 5.56
CA PRO A 36 1.75 -0.92 5.00
C PRO A 36 1.73 0.22 6.02
N ILE A 37 1.42 -0.07 7.27
CA ILE A 37 1.34 0.93 8.33
C ILE A 37 1.66 0.31 9.70
N VAL A 38 2.17 1.13 10.61
CA VAL A 38 2.51 0.77 11.99
C VAL A 38 1.73 1.68 12.95
N ASP A 39 1.27 1.11 14.07
CA ASP A 39 0.55 1.86 15.10
C ASP A 39 1.35 3.07 15.58
N ASP A 40 0.63 4.17 15.79
CA ASP A 40 1.18 5.41 16.35
C ASP A 40 2.34 6.02 15.54
N ILE A 41 2.45 5.65 14.26
CA ILE A 41 3.45 6.23 13.37
C ILE A 41 3.14 7.70 13.08
N VAL A 42 4.18 8.50 12.95
CA VAL A 42 4.07 9.89 12.48
C VAL A 42 4.60 9.97 11.06
N MET A 43 3.77 10.45 10.16
CA MET A 43 4.11 10.61 8.76
C MET A 43 3.36 11.80 8.16
N ASN A 44 4.00 12.55 7.28
CA ASN A 44 3.41 13.77 6.70
C ASN A 44 2.95 14.80 7.78
N GLY A 45 3.64 14.85 8.91
CA GLY A 45 3.32 15.74 10.02
C GLY A 45 2.12 15.31 10.86
N GLY A 46 1.55 14.13 10.62
CA GLY A 46 0.37 13.61 11.32
C GLY A 46 0.64 12.31 12.07
N LEU A 47 -0.09 12.13 13.15
CA LEU A 47 -0.13 10.89 13.92
C LEU A 47 -1.23 9.97 13.38
N TYR A 48 -0.90 8.71 13.22
CA TYR A 48 -1.86 7.63 12.87
C TYR A 48 -2.05 6.72 14.08
N PRO A 49 -3.09 6.98 14.91
CA PRO A 49 -3.24 6.29 16.20
C PRO A 49 -3.56 4.80 16.04
N ALA A 50 -3.07 4.00 16.97
CA ALA A 50 -3.36 2.57 17.04
C ALA A 50 -4.86 2.27 16.99
N GLU A 51 -5.67 3.05 17.70
CA GLU A 51 -7.13 2.91 17.71
C GLU A 51 -7.72 3.02 16.30
N GLU A 52 -7.34 4.05 15.55
CA GLU A 52 -7.84 4.27 14.19
C GLU A 52 -7.37 3.17 13.24
N ILE A 53 -6.13 2.74 13.36
CA ILE A 53 -5.58 1.63 12.57
C ILE A 53 -6.32 0.33 12.87
N ASN A 54 -6.54 0.01 14.16
CA ASN A 54 -7.27 -1.19 14.56
C ASN A 54 -8.71 -1.22 14.05
N ASN A 55 -9.35 -0.06 13.93
CA ASN A 55 -10.71 0.06 13.42
C ASN A 55 -10.79 -0.05 11.88
N SER A 56 -9.70 0.18 11.16
CA SER A 56 -9.74 0.34 9.69
C SER A 56 -8.90 -0.67 8.91
N TYR A 57 -7.90 -1.32 9.49
CA TYR A 57 -6.93 -2.12 8.71
C TYR A 57 -7.58 -3.26 7.89
N LYS A 58 -8.66 -3.85 8.38
CA LYS A 58 -9.35 -4.94 7.68
C LYS A 58 -9.97 -4.49 6.34
N THR A 59 -10.19 -3.20 6.17
CA THR A 59 -10.70 -2.66 4.90
C THR A 59 -9.72 -2.81 3.75
N MET A 60 -8.45 -3.08 4.03
CA MET A 60 -7.43 -3.34 3.00
C MET A 60 -7.60 -4.71 2.32
N GLU A 61 -8.27 -5.67 2.97
CA GLU A 61 -8.44 -7.03 2.41
C GLU A 61 -9.15 -7.00 1.05
N GLY A 62 -8.53 -7.63 0.06
CA GLY A 62 -9.06 -7.72 -1.30
C GLY A 62 -9.04 -6.43 -2.10
N LYS A 63 -8.43 -5.35 -1.60
CA LYS A 63 -8.38 -4.09 -2.33
C LYS A 63 -7.39 -4.13 -3.48
N LEU A 64 -7.79 -3.54 -4.60
CA LEU A 64 -6.92 -3.35 -5.75
C LEU A 64 -5.77 -2.40 -5.40
N MET A 65 -4.60 -2.70 -5.94
CA MET A 65 -3.39 -1.90 -5.77
C MET A 65 -2.94 -1.40 -7.13
N PRO A 66 -3.36 -0.19 -7.51
CA PRO A 66 -3.01 0.38 -8.83
C PRO A 66 -1.56 0.87 -8.84
N LEU A 67 -1.03 1.09 -10.05
CA LEU A 67 0.28 1.66 -10.27
C LEU A 67 0.25 2.58 -11.51
N PRO A 68 0.66 3.84 -11.39
CA PRO A 68 0.92 4.62 -10.17
C PRO A 68 -0.35 4.94 -9.39
N HIS A 69 -0.29 5.88 -8.44
CA HIS A 69 -1.50 6.35 -7.75
C HIS A 69 -2.55 6.84 -8.75
N PRO A 70 -3.81 6.33 -8.69
CA PRO A 70 -4.80 6.67 -9.68
C PRO A 70 -5.23 8.15 -9.60
N MET A 71 -5.32 8.78 -10.75
CA MET A 71 -5.71 10.17 -10.88
C MET A 71 -6.77 10.33 -11.96
N VAL A 72 -7.71 11.23 -11.73
CA VAL A 72 -8.68 11.70 -12.72
C VAL A 72 -8.71 13.22 -12.65
N ASP A 73 -8.54 13.88 -13.81
CA ASP A 73 -8.53 15.34 -13.91
C ASP A 73 -7.54 16.02 -12.92
N GLY A 74 -6.34 15.43 -12.77
CA GLY A 74 -5.31 15.96 -11.88
C GLY A 74 -5.53 15.75 -10.38
N LYS A 75 -6.55 14.98 -9.99
CA LYS A 75 -6.85 14.69 -8.59
C LYS A 75 -6.73 13.20 -8.29
N TYR A 76 -6.21 12.86 -7.13
CA TYR A 76 -6.18 11.48 -6.68
C TYR A 76 -7.60 10.96 -6.45
N VAL A 77 -7.84 9.74 -6.92
CA VAL A 77 -9.12 9.04 -6.76
C VAL A 77 -8.88 7.67 -6.10
N SER A 78 -9.96 7.05 -5.65
CA SER A 78 -9.90 5.69 -5.10
C SER A 78 -9.40 4.68 -6.14
N ALA A 79 -8.67 3.68 -5.68
CA ALA A 79 -8.30 2.52 -6.50
C ALA A 79 -9.53 1.78 -7.07
N ASN A 80 -10.68 1.93 -6.45
CA ASN A 80 -11.95 1.32 -6.90
C ASN A 80 -12.76 2.24 -7.83
N ASP A 81 -12.27 3.43 -8.17
CA ASP A 81 -12.97 4.33 -9.08
C ASP A 81 -12.99 3.70 -10.49
N PRO A 82 -14.18 3.47 -11.09
CA PRO A 82 -14.28 2.83 -12.39
C PRO A 82 -13.51 3.57 -13.50
N ARG A 83 -13.37 4.88 -13.40
CA ARG A 83 -12.63 5.68 -14.37
C ARG A 83 -11.13 5.41 -14.33
N ALA A 84 -10.64 5.01 -13.14
CA ALA A 84 -9.21 4.77 -12.92
C ALA A 84 -8.81 3.31 -13.09
N ILE A 85 -9.71 2.36 -12.85
CA ILE A 85 -9.38 0.91 -12.89
C ILE A 85 -8.72 0.52 -14.22
N ASN A 86 -9.31 0.90 -15.34
CA ASN A 86 -8.79 0.50 -16.65
C ASN A 86 -7.41 1.10 -16.96
N ALA A 87 -7.13 2.29 -16.45
CA ALA A 87 -5.86 2.99 -16.72
C ALA A 87 -4.73 2.56 -15.78
N TYR A 88 -5.04 2.22 -14.53
CA TYR A 88 -4.02 2.04 -13.48
C TYR A 88 -3.96 0.63 -12.89
N HIS A 89 -4.88 -0.26 -13.26
CA HIS A 89 -4.87 -1.63 -12.75
C HIS A 89 -3.72 -2.43 -13.36
N VAL A 90 -2.92 -3.05 -12.49
CA VAL A 90 -1.77 -3.89 -12.86
C VAL A 90 -1.89 -5.33 -12.36
N GLY A 91 -3.10 -5.77 -12.04
CA GLY A 91 -3.36 -7.12 -11.54
C GLY A 91 -2.88 -7.34 -10.11
N ALA A 92 -2.71 -6.28 -9.34
CA ALA A 92 -2.25 -6.36 -7.95
C ALA A 92 -3.40 -6.16 -6.96
N TRP A 93 -3.37 -6.92 -5.85
CA TRP A 93 -4.32 -6.77 -4.75
C TRP A 93 -3.70 -7.17 -3.42
N ALA A 94 -4.25 -6.64 -2.32
CA ALA A 94 -3.88 -7.00 -0.96
C ALA A 94 -4.68 -8.21 -0.49
N GLN A 95 -4.02 -9.11 0.24
CA GLN A 95 -4.64 -10.32 0.79
C GLN A 95 -4.00 -10.71 2.11
N ASN A 96 -4.73 -11.48 2.92
CA ASN A 96 -4.26 -11.97 4.22
C ASN A 96 -3.86 -10.82 5.15
N VAL A 97 -4.68 -9.78 5.18
CA VAL A 97 -4.46 -8.61 6.02
C VAL A 97 -4.71 -8.97 7.48
N SER A 98 -3.73 -8.75 8.32
CA SER A 98 -3.79 -9.08 9.74
C SER A 98 -3.04 -8.05 10.59
N LYS A 99 -3.22 -8.13 11.90
CA LYS A 99 -2.48 -7.31 12.85
C LYS A 99 -1.48 -8.20 13.58
N SER A 100 -0.21 -7.82 13.57
CA SER A 100 0.86 -8.48 14.31
C SER A 100 1.53 -7.45 15.22
N GLY A 101 1.17 -7.46 16.52
CA GLY A 101 1.62 -6.42 17.45
C GLY A 101 1.21 -5.04 16.96
N GLU A 102 2.18 -4.14 16.77
CA GLU A 102 1.96 -2.78 16.28
C GLU A 102 1.86 -2.68 14.75
N GLN A 103 2.04 -3.78 14.02
CA GLN A 103 2.13 -3.78 12.57
C GLN A 103 0.87 -4.32 11.94
N VAL A 104 0.37 -3.64 10.90
CA VAL A 104 -0.53 -4.25 9.92
C VAL A 104 0.36 -5.04 8.97
N VAL A 105 0.01 -6.30 8.73
CA VAL A 105 0.77 -7.20 7.86
C VAL A 105 -0.15 -7.71 6.76
N MET A 106 0.34 -7.75 5.53
CA MET A 106 -0.43 -8.26 4.39
C MET A 106 0.47 -8.91 3.36
N ASP A 107 -0.15 -9.71 2.49
CA ASP A 107 0.47 -10.20 1.27
C ASP A 107 -0.04 -9.40 0.09
N VAL A 108 0.80 -9.21 -0.92
CA VAL A 108 0.44 -8.56 -2.19
C VAL A 108 0.61 -9.58 -3.30
N TYR A 109 -0.47 -9.84 -4.03
CA TYR A 109 -0.45 -10.69 -5.21
C TYR A 109 -0.47 -9.82 -6.45
N ILE A 110 0.30 -10.19 -7.47
CA ILE A 110 0.40 -9.47 -8.73
C ILE A 110 0.29 -10.48 -9.87
N ASN A 111 -0.76 -10.38 -10.67
CA ASN A 111 -0.92 -11.21 -11.86
C ASN A 111 0.06 -10.71 -12.94
N LYS A 112 1.04 -11.55 -13.29
CA LYS A 112 2.08 -11.19 -14.25
C LYS A 112 1.52 -10.79 -15.61
N ALA A 113 0.61 -11.56 -16.17
CA ALA A 113 0.05 -11.28 -17.49
C ALA A 113 -0.71 -9.94 -17.51
N VAL A 114 -1.47 -9.64 -16.47
CA VAL A 114 -2.17 -8.35 -16.35
C VAL A 114 -1.20 -7.19 -16.20
N ALA A 115 -0.18 -7.34 -15.34
CA ALA A 115 0.83 -6.30 -15.14
C ALA A 115 1.56 -5.97 -16.45
N GLU A 116 1.90 -6.99 -17.24
CA GLU A 116 2.62 -6.82 -18.52
C GLU A 116 1.81 -6.11 -19.61
N THR A 117 0.51 -5.89 -19.41
CA THR A 117 -0.32 -5.13 -20.36
C THR A 117 -0.03 -3.61 -20.32
N LYS A 118 0.69 -3.13 -19.29
CA LYS A 118 0.96 -1.70 -19.09
C LYS A 118 2.46 -1.44 -18.87
N PRO A 119 3.00 -0.29 -19.36
CA PRO A 119 4.42 0.04 -19.20
C PRO A 119 4.87 0.04 -17.72
N ASP A 120 4.07 0.64 -16.81
CA ASP A 120 4.39 0.67 -15.39
C ASP A 120 4.37 -0.73 -14.77
N GLY A 121 3.42 -1.58 -15.18
CA GLY A 121 3.36 -2.96 -14.76
C GLY A 121 4.56 -3.78 -15.24
N LYS A 122 5.00 -3.59 -16.47
CA LYS A 122 6.24 -4.22 -16.99
C LYS A 122 7.46 -3.82 -16.17
N ARG A 123 7.60 -2.54 -15.83
CA ARG A 123 8.70 -2.06 -14.96
C ARG A 123 8.64 -2.71 -13.59
N LEU A 124 7.45 -2.84 -13.00
CA LEU A 124 7.28 -3.54 -11.73
C LEU A 124 7.72 -4.99 -11.83
N ILE A 125 7.28 -5.73 -12.83
CA ILE A 125 7.66 -7.14 -13.04
C ILE A 125 9.19 -7.27 -13.20
N ASN A 126 9.81 -6.43 -14.01
CA ASN A 126 11.26 -6.42 -14.19
C ASN A 126 11.98 -6.16 -12.86
N ARG A 127 11.47 -5.24 -12.06
CA ARG A 127 12.05 -4.92 -10.75
C ARG A 127 11.97 -6.08 -9.78
N LEU A 128 10.82 -6.79 -9.75
CA LEU A 128 10.64 -7.98 -8.92
C LEU A 128 11.56 -9.13 -9.40
N ASP A 129 11.69 -9.33 -10.70
CA ASP A 129 12.60 -10.34 -11.27
C ASP A 129 14.06 -10.05 -10.89
N GLU A 130 14.50 -8.80 -10.93
CA GLU A 130 15.83 -8.39 -10.51
C GLU A 130 16.07 -8.68 -9.02
N MET A 131 15.07 -8.46 -8.18
CA MET A 131 15.16 -8.75 -6.75
C MET A 131 15.28 -10.26 -6.50
N ILE A 132 14.47 -11.07 -7.17
CA ILE A 132 14.51 -12.53 -7.07
C ILE A 132 15.86 -13.06 -7.57
N ALA A 133 16.37 -12.53 -8.67
CA ALA A 133 17.65 -12.94 -9.25
C ALA A 133 18.86 -12.42 -8.48
N GLY A 134 18.70 -11.46 -7.58
CA GLY A 134 19.79 -10.84 -6.82
C GLY A 134 20.60 -9.81 -7.60
N THR A 135 20.16 -9.39 -8.78
CA THR A 135 20.86 -8.40 -9.61
C THR A 135 20.58 -6.95 -9.17
N ASN A 136 19.45 -6.72 -8.55
CA ASN A 136 19.12 -5.46 -7.88
C ASN A 136 18.26 -5.77 -6.66
N THR A 137 18.87 -5.72 -5.48
CA THR A 137 18.24 -6.07 -4.20
C THR A 137 17.86 -4.86 -3.37
N ASP A 138 17.93 -3.65 -3.92
CA ASP A 138 17.48 -2.45 -3.24
C ASP A 138 16.00 -2.63 -2.82
N PRO A 139 15.64 -2.28 -1.58
CA PRO A 139 14.27 -2.47 -1.11
C PRO A 139 13.28 -1.60 -1.85
N ILE A 140 12.05 -2.09 -1.96
CA ILE A 140 10.91 -1.34 -2.49
C ILE A 140 9.93 -1.02 -1.37
N HIS A 141 8.99 -0.13 -1.65
CA HIS A 141 7.96 0.30 -0.70
C HIS A 141 6.59 0.32 -1.37
N LEU A 142 5.57 0.08 -0.56
CA LEU A 142 4.19 0.35 -0.93
C LEU A 142 3.82 1.77 -0.48
N SER A 143 2.79 2.33 -1.10
CA SER A 143 2.19 3.58 -0.66
C SER A 143 0.69 3.35 -0.47
N THR A 144 0.22 3.46 0.77
CA THR A 144 -1.19 3.30 1.10
C THR A 144 -1.90 4.63 0.91
N GLY A 145 -2.88 4.68 0.01
CA GLY A 145 -3.81 5.79 -0.08
C GLY A 145 -4.92 5.62 0.95
N LEU A 146 -5.14 6.61 1.77
CA LEU A 146 -6.23 6.60 2.75
C LEU A 146 -6.93 7.94 2.81
N LEU A 147 -8.18 7.90 3.25
CA LEU A 147 -8.98 9.07 3.56
C LEU A 147 -9.06 9.23 5.07
N THR A 148 -8.88 10.44 5.55
CA THR A 148 -8.95 10.73 6.98
C THR A 148 -9.40 12.15 7.25
N ASN A 149 -10.06 12.36 8.39
CA ASN A 149 -10.23 13.68 8.97
C ASN A 149 -8.96 14.05 9.73
N LYS A 150 -8.57 15.31 9.67
CA LYS A 150 -7.42 15.82 10.43
C LYS A 150 -7.92 16.56 11.68
N GLU A 151 -7.64 16.00 12.86
CA GLU A 151 -7.83 16.68 14.12
C GLU A 151 -6.57 17.50 14.44
N ARG A 152 -6.71 18.80 14.59
CA ARG A 152 -5.57 19.68 14.94
C ARG A 152 -5.19 19.47 16.39
N LYS A 153 -4.05 18.82 16.61
CA LYS A 153 -3.47 18.60 17.93
C LYS A 153 -1.99 18.30 17.77
N SER A 154 -1.16 19.01 18.51
CA SER A 154 0.29 18.82 18.49
C SER A 154 0.73 17.85 19.59
N GLY A 155 1.78 17.10 19.30
CA GLY A 155 2.39 16.17 20.24
C GLY A 155 3.60 15.49 19.63
N GLU A 156 4.03 14.41 20.25
CA GLU A 156 5.17 13.61 19.82
C GLU A 156 4.86 12.11 19.99
N SER A 157 5.21 11.32 19.00
CA SER A 157 5.13 9.86 19.02
C SER A 157 6.36 9.28 18.34
N LYS A 158 6.96 8.24 18.92
CA LYS A 158 8.13 7.54 18.36
C LYS A 158 9.25 8.52 17.94
N GLN A 159 9.51 9.53 18.78
CA GLN A 159 10.55 10.57 18.59
C GLN A 159 10.27 11.50 17.40
N LYS A 160 9.04 11.56 16.91
CA LYS A 160 8.62 12.48 15.85
C LYS A 160 7.47 13.36 16.33
N LYS A 161 7.55 14.64 15.99
CA LYS A 161 6.50 15.63 16.30
C LYS A 161 5.42 15.60 15.23
N TYR A 162 4.17 15.75 15.69
CA TYR A 162 3.02 15.87 14.80
C TYR A 162 2.22 17.12 15.14
N SER A 163 1.47 17.63 14.18
CA SER A 163 0.60 18.80 14.33
C SER A 163 -0.88 18.48 14.09
N TRP A 164 -1.18 17.25 13.69
CA TRP A 164 -2.56 16.76 13.51
C TRP A 164 -2.63 15.27 13.76
N ILE A 165 -3.84 14.78 13.98
CA ILE A 165 -4.11 13.36 14.24
C ILE A 165 -5.11 12.88 13.18
N ALA A 166 -4.86 11.72 12.60
CA ALA A 166 -5.78 11.06 11.69
C ALA A 166 -6.99 10.52 12.47
N ARG A 167 -8.19 10.79 11.96
CA ARG A 167 -9.45 10.30 12.51
C ARG A 167 -10.34 9.77 11.40
N ASN A 168 -11.19 8.79 11.72
CA ASN A 168 -12.12 8.18 10.77
C ASN A 168 -11.41 7.69 9.49
N MET A 169 -10.31 6.97 9.67
CA MET A 169 -9.51 6.43 8.56
C MET A 169 -10.30 5.41 7.74
N GLN A 170 -10.18 5.53 6.40
CA GLN A 170 -10.80 4.63 5.42
C GLN A 170 -9.80 4.18 4.36
#